data_51f5ddcb12bf5a0cf8e4e96189e3a976
#
_entry.id   51f5ddcb12bf5a0cf8e4e96189e3a976
#
_cell.length_a   1.000
_cell.length_b   1.000
_cell.length_c   1.000
_cell.angle_alpha   90.00
_cell.angle_beta   90.00
_cell.angle_gamma   90.00
#
_symmetry.space_group_name_H-M   'P 1'
#
loop_
_entity.id
_entity.type
_entity.pdbx_description
1 polymer ?
#
loop_
_entity_poly.entity_id
_entity_poly.type
_entity_poly.pdbx_seq_one_letter_code
_entity_poly.pdbx_strand_id
1 'polypeptide(L)'
;MYKRQILFWSDYGRKAIQESWTVRLNKQIRQLDQVKDYTNINIATGRDSLIVDVDLDCPEANALCDYFLPQTELEFGRSSTPRAHRLFKVIDLTKNHTRKYFSFEDETKSMLVEIRANKHYTMCYGQYDNEEKVVWSKSGIPTEISWEALNKACALLGVACVISRKYAREGLRNEYIRKMVATLWQHKIEKADCERIITACATVADDD
;
A
#
# COMPACT_ATOMS: atom_id res chain seq x y z
N MET A 1 14.37 -8.52 -20.56
CA MET A 1 13.47 -7.69 -21.37
C MET A 1 12.49 -7.01 -20.43
N TYR A 2 12.69 -5.74 -20.11
CA TYR A 2 11.80 -4.99 -19.23
C TYR A 2 10.43 -4.89 -19.90
N LYS A 3 9.40 -5.50 -19.31
CA LYS A 3 8.02 -5.22 -19.70
C LYS A 3 7.77 -3.74 -19.43
N ARG A 4 7.29 -3.04 -20.44
CA ARG A 4 7.10 -1.59 -20.43
C ARG A 4 6.13 -1.19 -19.33
N GLN A 5 6.52 -0.27 -18.48
CA GLN A 5 5.60 0.40 -17.55
C GLN A 5 4.50 1.10 -18.36
N ILE A 6 3.26 0.88 -17.98
CA ILE A 6 2.12 1.51 -18.63
C ILE A 6 1.78 2.74 -17.83
N LEU A 7 2.15 3.90 -18.38
CA LEU A 7 1.80 5.19 -17.83
C LEU A 7 0.59 5.75 -18.57
N PHE A 8 -0.30 6.38 -17.84
CA PHE A 8 -1.37 7.19 -18.41
C PHE A 8 -1.58 8.43 -17.54
N TRP A 9 -2.27 9.43 -18.06
CA TRP A 9 -2.45 10.72 -17.42
C TRP A 9 -3.91 11.04 -17.14
N SER A 10 -4.11 11.93 -16.19
CA SER A 10 -5.41 12.46 -15.82
C SER A 10 -5.35 13.97 -15.68
N ASP A 11 -6.44 14.66 -15.99
CA ASP A 11 -6.62 16.06 -15.62
C ASP A 11 -6.94 16.17 -14.14
N TYR A 12 -7.07 17.39 -13.63
CA TYR A 12 -7.39 17.70 -12.26
C TYR A 12 -8.27 16.64 -11.58
N GLY A 13 -7.75 16.06 -10.50
CA GLY A 13 -8.42 15.01 -9.78
C GLY A 13 -7.94 13.60 -10.13
N ARG A 14 -8.36 12.63 -9.32
CA ARG A 14 -7.93 11.23 -9.40
C ARG A 14 -8.60 10.42 -10.51
N LYS A 15 -9.49 11.03 -11.30
CA LYS A 15 -10.23 10.32 -12.35
C LYS A 15 -9.42 10.29 -13.64
N ALA A 16 -9.25 9.10 -14.21
CA ALA A 16 -8.68 8.96 -15.54
C ALA A 16 -9.55 9.68 -16.57
N ILE A 17 -8.94 10.54 -17.42
CA ILE A 17 -9.63 11.32 -18.46
C ILE A 17 -10.36 10.44 -19.48
N GLN A 18 -9.98 9.18 -19.58
CA GLN A 18 -10.44 8.30 -20.64
C GLN A 18 -11.46 7.30 -20.10
N GLU A 19 -12.69 7.41 -20.60
CA GLU A 19 -13.61 6.28 -20.56
C GLU A 19 -12.92 5.04 -21.15
N SER A 20 -12.99 3.91 -20.43
CA SER A 20 -12.36 2.64 -20.82
C SER A 20 -10.82 2.65 -20.90
N TRP A 21 -10.13 3.32 -19.98
CA TRP A 21 -8.66 3.26 -19.88
C TRP A 21 -8.13 1.80 -19.84
N THR A 22 -8.89 0.86 -19.27
CA THR A 22 -8.58 -0.58 -19.25
C THR A 22 -8.51 -1.22 -20.64
N VAL A 23 -9.24 -0.71 -21.63
CA VAL A 23 -9.24 -1.20 -23.01
C VAL A 23 -8.06 -0.64 -23.80
N ARG A 24 -7.60 0.56 -23.47
CA ARG A 24 -6.48 1.23 -24.17
C ARG A 24 -5.10 0.84 -23.65
N LEU A 25 -5.01 0.22 -22.48
CA LEU A 25 -3.74 -0.31 -21.96
C LEU A 25 -3.03 -1.25 -22.95
N ASN A 26 -3.75 -1.89 -23.84
CA ASN A 26 -3.19 -2.78 -24.86
C ASN A 26 -2.65 -2.07 -26.11
N LYS A 27 -2.86 -0.78 -26.28
CA LYS A 27 -2.59 -0.13 -27.58
C LYS A 27 -1.55 0.98 -27.61
N GLN A 28 -1.19 1.66 -26.52
CA GLN A 28 -0.23 2.75 -26.64
C GLN A 28 0.54 3.08 -25.36
N ILE A 29 1.84 2.85 -25.40
CA ILE A 29 2.82 3.66 -24.66
C ILE A 29 2.91 4.96 -25.44
N ARG A 30 2.42 6.04 -24.89
CA ARG A 30 2.60 7.35 -25.48
C ARG A 30 3.97 7.91 -25.10
N GLN A 31 4.56 8.65 -25.99
CA GLN A 31 5.90 9.22 -25.83
C GLN A 31 5.87 10.30 -24.75
N LEU A 32 6.95 10.43 -23.97
CA LEU A 32 7.05 11.40 -22.87
C LEU A 32 6.92 12.86 -23.33
N ASP A 33 7.17 13.14 -24.59
CA ASP A 33 6.97 14.46 -25.21
C ASP A 33 5.50 14.90 -25.28
N GLN A 34 4.56 13.95 -25.22
CA GLN A 34 3.11 14.22 -25.16
C GLN A 34 2.61 14.51 -23.75
N VAL A 35 3.45 14.42 -22.72
CA VAL A 35 3.07 14.63 -21.31
C VAL A 35 3.02 16.11 -20.92
N LYS A 36 3.52 17.01 -21.76
CA LYS A 36 3.66 18.45 -21.45
C LYS A 36 2.36 19.19 -21.09
N ASP A 37 1.23 18.66 -21.56
CA ASP A 37 -0.07 19.30 -21.39
C ASP A 37 -0.91 18.70 -20.25
N TYR A 38 -0.36 17.73 -19.51
CA TYR A 38 -1.09 17.02 -18.44
C TYR A 38 -0.49 17.31 -17.07
N THR A 39 -1.37 17.48 -16.09
CA THR A 39 -0.98 17.80 -14.72
C THR A 39 -0.60 16.56 -13.91
N ASN A 40 -1.18 15.40 -14.21
CA ASN A 40 -1.00 14.18 -13.42
C ASN A 40 -0.63 12.97 -14.29
N ILE A 41 0.29 12.15 -13.77
CA ILE A 41 0.71 10.89 -14.41
C ILE A 41 0.37 9.73 -13.46
N ASN A 42 -0.18 8.66 -14.03
CA ASN A 42 -0.57 7.47 -13.29
C ASN A 42 0.19 6.24 -13.80
N ILE A 43 0.54 5.34 -12.89
CA ILE A 43 1.05 4.00 -13.20
C ILE A 43 -0.12 3.03 -13.18
N ALA A 44 -0.33 2.33 -14.29
CA ALA A 44 -1.26 1.20 -14.31
C ALA A 44 -0.64 0.01 -13.59
N THR A 45 -1.35 -0.51 -12.61
CA THR A 45 -0.95 -1.69 -11.84
C THR A 45 -1.50 -2.96 -12.46
N GLY A 46 -0.86 -4.10 -12.19
CA GLY A 46 -1.35 -5.40 -12.58
C GLY A 46 -0.42 -6.21 -13.48
N ARG A 47 -0.97 -7.25 -14.09
CA ARG A 47 -0.23 -8.30 -14.79
C ARG A 47 0.66 -7.79 -15.94
N ASP A 48 0.22 -6.77 -16.64
CA ASP A 48 0.95 -6.30 -17.83
C ASP A 48 2.22 -5.52 -17.45
N SER A 49 2.20 -4.80 -16.33
CA SER A 49 3.36 -4.14 -15.74
C SER A 49 4.11 -5.02 -14.75
N LEU A 50 3.45 -6.01 -14.15
CA LEU A 50 3.83 -6.75 -12.94
C LEU A 50 3.97 -5.86 -11.70
N ILE A 51 3.60 -4.59 -11.78
CA ILE A 51 3.65 -3.64 -10.67
C ILE A 51 2.35 -3.74 -9.87
N VAL A 52 2.53 -3.80 -8.56
CA VAL A 52 1.45 -3.74 -7.57
C VAL A 52 1.77 -2.61 -6.61
N ASP A 53 0.78 -1.80 -6.29
CA ASP A 53 0.87 -0.73 -5.31
C ASP A 53 0.25 -1.17 -4.00
N VAL A 54 0.99 -1.03 -2.91
CA VAL A 54 0.46 -1.11 -1.54
C VAL A 54 0.25 0.31 -1.05
N ASP A 55 -1.01 0.68 -0.88
CA ASP A 55 -1.45 1.99 -0.39
C ASP A 55 -1.75 1.92 1.11
N LEU A 56 -1.07 2.77 1.88
CA LEU A 56 -1.13 2.84 3.33
C LEU A 56 -2.10 3.96 3.72
N ASP A 57 -3.36 3.60 3.92
CA ASP A 57 -4.47 4.55 4.03
C ASP A 57 -4.69 5.12 5.44
N CYS A 58 -3.88 4.72 6.44
CA CYS A 58 -3.97 5.25 7.80
C CYS A 58 -2.59 5.54 8.43
N PRO A 59 -2.52 6.40 9.45
CA PRO A 59 -1.27 6.72 10.14
C PRO A 59 -0.56 5.50 10.72
N GLU A 60 -1.32 4.56 11.30
CA GLU A 60 -0.78 3.33 11.88
C GLU A 60 -0.11 2.46 10.81
N ALA A 61 -0.69 2.37 9.61
CA ALA A 61 -0.09 1.62 8.50
C ALA A 61 1.24 2.25 8.08
N ASN A 62 1.32 3.57 8.01
CA ASN A 62 2.57 4.28 7.70
C ASN A 62 3.65 4.06 8.78
N ALA A 63 3.27 4.07 10.06
CA ALA A 63 4.20 3.85 11.17
C ALA A 63 4.69 2.40 11.26
N LEU A 64 3.83 1.43 10.95
CA LEU A 64 4.08 0.01 11.16
C LEU A 64 4.62 -0.72 9.92
N CYS A 65 4.49 -0.14 8.72
CA CYS A 65 4.75 -0.85 7.46
C CYS A 65 6.15 -1.48 7.37
N ASP A 66 7.18 -0.85 7.91
CA ASP A 66 8.57 -1.34 7.85
C ASP A 66 8.79 -2.62 8.67
N TYR A 67 7.89 -2.96 9.59
CA TYR A 67 7.92 -4.22 10.33
C TYR A 67 7.35 -5.40 9.54
N PHE A 68 6.50 -5.15 8.54
CA PHE A 68 5.75 -6.19 7.83
C PHE A 68 6.07 -6.29 6.36
N LEU A 69 6.18 -5.15 5.67
CA LEU A 69 6.48 -5.11 4.25
C LEU A 69 7.99 -5.21 4.00
N PRO A 70 8.42 -5.93 2.98
CA PRO A 70 9.83 -5.88 2.59
C PRO A 70 10.21 -4.47 2.12
N GLN A 71 11.48 -4.13 2.23
CA GLN A 71 11.99 -2.88 1.68
C GLN A 71 11.83 -2.87 0.16
N THR A 72 11.46 -1.73 -0.40
CA THR A 72 11.43 -1.50 -1.85
C THR A 72 12.09 -0.17 -2.18
N GLU A 73 12.65 -0.08 -3.39
CA GLU A 73 13.27 1.17 -3.88
C GLU A 73 12.29 2.03 -4.70
N LEU A 74 10.99 1.69 -4.69
CA LEU A 74 9.94 2.53 -5.26
C LEU A 74 8.91 2.90 -4.19
N GLU A 75 9.10 4.08 -3.60
CA GLU A 75 8.22 4.62 -2.56
C GLU A 75 7.88 6.08 -2.86
N PHE A 76 6.62 6.43 -2.75
CA PHE A 76 6.17 7.81 -2.88
C PHE A 76 4.91 8.07 -2.05
N GLY A 77 4.49 9.31 -2.00
CA GLY A 77 3.26 9.71 -1.34
C GLY A 77 2.98 11.18 -1.55
N ARG A 78 2.25 11.77 -0.63
CA ARG A 78 2.01 13.21 -0.56
C ARG A 78 2.96 13.83 0.46
N SER A 79 3.10 15.16 0.43
CA SER A 79 3.90 15.88 1.42
C SER A 79 3.48 15.59 2.87
N SER A 80 2.20 15.39 3.12
CA SER A 80 1.66 15.00 4.44
C SER A 80 1.88 13.52 4.79
N THR A 81 2.00 12.65 3.80
CA THR A 81 2.22 11.21 3.96
C THR A 81 3.21 10.70 2.89
N PRO A 82 4.51 11.00 3.02
CA PRO A 82 5.48 10.88 1.91
C PRO A 82 5.81 9.44 1.51
N ARG A 83 5.43 8.44 2.30
CA ARG A 83 5.71 7.01 2.04
C ARG A 83 4.45 6.16 1.98
N ALA A 84 3.30 6.79 1.65
CA ALA A 84 2.01 6.11 1.65
C ALA A 84 1.88 5.04 0.56
N HIS A 85 2.63 5.14 -0.54
CA HIS A 85 2.61 4.17 -1.63
C HIS A 85 3.93 3.42 -1.72
N ARG A 86 3.86 2.09 -1.73
CA ARG A 86 5.00 1.19 -1.92
C ARG A 86 4.75 0.26 -3.08
N LEU A 87 5.59 0.37 -4.10
CA LEU A 87 5.43 -0.44 -5.31
C LEU A 87 6.33 -1.68 -5.26
N PHE A 88 5.73 -2.80 -5.59
CA PHE A 88 6.39 -4.10 -5.68
C PHE A 88 6.23 -4.69 -7.08
N LYS A 89 7.21 -5.51 -7.49
CA LYS A 89 7.09 -6.35 -8.68
C LYS A 89 6.62 -7.74 -8.27
N VAL A 90 5.35 -8.06 -8.55
CA VAL A 90 4.77 -9.36 -8.20
C VAL A 90 4.99 -10.34 -9.34
N ILE A 91 5.85 -11.36 -9.10
CA ILE A 91 6.38 -12.24 -10.14
C ILE A 91 5.39 -13.29 -10.64
N ASP A 92 4.39 -13.63 -9.82
CA ASP A 92 3.36 -14.66 -10.07
C ASP A 92 1.96 -14.06 -10.30
N LEU A 93 1.89 -12.79 -10.70
CA LEU A 93 0.63 -12.06 -10.85
C LEU A 93 -0.22 -12.64 -11.98
N THR A 94 -1.44 -13.06 -11.66
CA THR A 94 -2.42 -13.59 -12.60
C THR A 94 -3.55 -12.58 -12.86
N LYS A 95 -4.39 -12.84 -13.87
CA LYS A 95 -5.57 -12.02 -14.18
C LYS A 95 -6.60 -11.94 -13.03
N ASN A 96 -6.58 -12.90 -12.12
CA ASN A 96 -7.52 -12.98 -11.00
C ASN A 96 -7.08 -12.15 -9.79
N HIS A 97 -5.82 -11.74 -9.73
CA HIS A 97 -5.30 -10.88 -8.66
C HIS A 97 -5.72 -9.43 -8.91
N THR A 98 -6.82 -9.05 -8.32
CA THR A 98 -7.38 -7.70 -8.42
C THR A 98 -7.08 -6.89 -7.16
N ARG A 99 -7.85 -5.86 -6.92
CA ARG A 99 -7.81 -5.08 -5.68
C ARG A 99 -8.07 -5.96 -4.47
N LYS A 100 -7.30 -5.73 -3.41
CA LYS A 100 -7.56 -6.27 -2.08
C LYS A 100 -7.37 -5.17 -1.06
N TYR A 101 -8.23 -5.11 -0.08
CA TYR A 101 -8.15 -4.10 0.97
C TYR A 101 -8.41 -4.72 2.34
N PHE A 102 -7.80 -4.13 3.34
CA PHE A 102 -8.00 -4.42 4.75
C PHE A 102 -8.57 -3.18 5.40
N SER A 103 -9.76 -3.30 5.95
CA SER A 103 -10.47 -2.20 6.63
C SER A 103 -10.95 -2.65 8.00
N PHE A 104 -11.19 -1.70 8.85
CA PHE A 104 -11.77 -1.92 10.16
C PHE A 104 -12.91 -0.92 10.36
N GLU A 105 -14.11 -1.44 10.63
CA GLU A 105 -15.27 -0.62 10.90
C GLU A 105 -15.26 -0.18 12.36
N ASP A 106 -14.70 0.98 12.61
CA ASP A 106 -14.82 1.72 13.85
C ASP A 106 -15.42 3.11 13.56
N GLU A 107 -15.31 4.03 14.50
CA GLU A 107 -15.79 5.41 14.35
C GLU A 107 -15.15 6.12 13.14
N THR A 108 -13.94 5.70 12.76
CA THR A 108 -13.22 6.31 11.63
C THR A 108 -13.62 5.72 10.27
N LYS A 109 -14.23 4.53 10.24
CA LYS A 109 -14.60 3.76 9.02
C LYS A 109 -13.48 3.73 7.99
N SER A 110 -12.24 3.70 8.44
CA SER A 110 -11.07 3.90 7.58
C SER A 110 -10.61 2.60 6.95
N MET A 111 -10.24 2.66 5.69
CA MET A 111 -9.37 1.69 5.07
C MET A 111 -8.00 1.75 5.75
N LEU A 112 -7.37 0.61 5.95
CA LEU A 112 -6.06 0.51 6.61
C LEU A 112 -4.95 0.35 5.60
N VAL A 113 -5.08 -0.67 4.75
CA VAL A 113 -4.10 -1.03 3.72
C VAL A 113 -4.84 -1.49 2.48
N GLU A 114 -4.44 -1.02 1.32
CA GLU A 114 -4.98 -1.45 0.03
C GLU A 114 -3.88 -2.03 -0.86
N ILE A 115 -4.14 -3.16 -1.50
CA ILE A 115 -3.31 -3.72 -2.56
C ILE A 115 -3.99 -3.41 -3.88
N ARG A 116 -3.38 -2.57 -4.72
CA ARG A 116 -3.85 -2.24 -6.07
C ARG A 116 -3.11 -3.09 -7.09
N ALA A 117 -3.81 -4.06 -7.65
CA ALA A 117 -3.28 -4.97 -8.66
C ALA A 117 -3.97 -4.76 -10.03
N ASN A 118 -4.53 -5.81 -10.65
CA ASN A 118 -5.16 -5.66 -11.96
C ASN A 118 -6.34 -4.69 -11.95
N LYS A 119 -6.47 -3.94 -13.04
CA LYS A 119 -7.54 -2.96 -13.28
C LYS A 119 -7.52 -1.76 -12.32
N HIS A 120 -6.38 -1.50 -11.71
CA HIS A 120 -6.13 -0.34 -10.87
C HIS A 120 -4.97 0.49 -11.39
N TYR A 121 -4.83 1.65 -10.82
CA TYR A 121 -3.75 2.59 -11.08
C TYR A 121 -3.46 3.42 -9.84
N THR A 122 -2.30 4.03 -9.82
CA THR A 122 -1.91 4.98 -8.79
C THR A 122 -1.26 6.21 -9.42
N MET A 123 -1.58 7.39 -8.89
CA MET A 123 -0.99 8.64 -9.35
C MET A 123 0.43 8.76 -8.80
N CYS A 124 1.40 8.79 -9.70
CA CYS A 124 2.82 8.80 -9.36
C CYS A 124 3.54 10.15 -9.64
N TYR A 125 2.85 11.09 -10.26
CA TYR A 125 3.32 12.44 -10.51
C TYR A 125 2.14 13.38 -10.63
N GLY A 126 2.30 14.61 -10.15
CA GLY A 126 1.30 15.65 -10.24
C GLY A 126 0.84 16.18 -8.88
N GLN A 127 -0.35 16.72 -8.86
CA GLN A 127 -0.93 17.42 -7.72
C GLN A 127 -2.33 16.91 -7.41
N TYR A 128 -2.63 16.76 -6.13
CA TYR A 128 -3.95 16.41 -5.63
C TYR A 128 -4.87 17.64 -5.56
N ASP A 129 -6.17 17.43 -5.38
CA ASP A 129 -7.18 18.50 -5.31
C ASP A 129 -6.95 19.47 -4.14
N ASN A 130 -6.26 19.03 -3.09
CA ASN A 130 -5.87 19.85 -1.94
C ASN A 130 -4.50 20.54 -2.11
N GLU A 131 -4.01 20.65 -3.34
CA GLU A 131 -2.74 21.24 -3.72
C GLU A 131 -1.47 20.48 -3.26
N GLU A 132 -1.61 19.36 -2.56
CA GLU A 132 -0.47 18.51 -2.22
C GLU A 132 0.11 17.84 -3.47
N LYS A 133 1.43 17.86 -3.57
CA LYS A 133 2.16 17.22 -4.68
C LYS A 133 2.56 15.79 -4.33
N VAL A 134 2.68 14.97 -5.37
CA VAL A 134 3.34 13.68 -5.25
C VAL A 134 4.82 13.89 -5.01
N VAL A 135 5.34 13.24 -3.96
CA VAL A 135 6.76 13.28 -3.57
C VAL A 135 7.30 11.85 -3.56
N TRP A 136 8.38 11.63 -4.29
CA TRP A 136 9.10 10.36 -4.29
C TRP A 136 10.12 10.34 -3.15
N SER A 137 9.99 9.34 -2.26
CA SER A 137 10.97 9.06 -1.21
C SER A 137 12.11 8.19 -1.74
N LYS A 138 11.79 7.26 -2.65
CA LYS A 138 12.75 6.39 -3.34
C LYS A 138 12.31 6.15 -4.78
N SER A 139 13.26 6.11 -5.73
CA SER A 139 13.01 6.00 -7.17
C SER A 139 13.97 5.01 -7.83
N GLY A 140 13.97 3.76 -7.37
CA GLY A 140 14.84 2.69 -7.88
C GLY A 140 14.08 1.54 -8.51
N ILE A 141 14.56 0.32 -8.31
CA ILE A 141 13.96 -0.91 -8.83
C ILE A 141 13.03 -1.49 -7.76
N PRO A 142 11.77 -1.80 -8.10
CA PRO A 142 10.83 -2.39 -7.14
C PRO A 142 11.30 -3.80 -6.74
N THR A 143 11.19 -4.10 -5.47
CA THR A 143 11.51 -5.44 -4.94
C THR A 143 10.56 -6.49 -5.50
N GLU A 144 11.12 -7.62 -5.91
CA GLU A 144 10.35 -8.78 -6.37
C GLU A 144 9.77 -9.55 -5.19
N ILE A 145 8.49 -9.91 -5.30
CA ILE A 145 7.77 -10.66 -4.27
C ILE A 145 6.69 -11.53 -4.92
N SER A 146 6.30 -12.64 -4.27
CA SER A 146 5.12 -13.39 -4.67
C SER A 146 3.83 -12.72 -4.19
N TRP A 147 2.73 -12.98 -4.89
CA TRP A 147 1.41 -12.49 -4.47
C TRP A 147 1.03 -12.93 -3.06
N GLU A 148 1.28 -14.21 -2.75
CA GLU A 148 0.95 -14.78 -1.45
C GLU A 148 1.71 -14.10 -0.31
N ALA A 149 3.03 -13.91 -0.47
CA ALA A 149 3.86 -13.24 0.52
C ALA A 149 3.45 -11.78 0.74
N LEU A 150 3.18 -11.04 -0.34
CA LEU A 150 2.72 -9.66 -0.24
C LEU A 150 1.36 -9.56 0.45
N ASN A 151 0.44 -10.45 0.10
CA ASN A 151 -0.89 -10.49 0.71
C ASN A 151 -0.83 -10.84 2.21
N LYS A 152 0.02 -11.82 2.61
CA LYS A 152 0.26 -12.16 4.01
C LYS A 152 0.82 -10.96 4.77
N ALA A 153 1.82 -10.29 4.21
CA ALA A 153 2.44 -9.10 4.81
C ALA A 153 1.42 -7.97 5.05
N CYS A 154 0.60 -7.66 4.04
CA CYS A 154 -0.45 -6.64 4.16
C CYS A 154 -1.55 -7.05 5.16
N ALA A 155 -1.90 -8.33 5.24
CA ALA A 155 -2.88 -8.82 6.22
C ALA A 155 -2.37 -8.65 7.66
N LEU A 156 -1.11 -9.02 7.92
CA LEU A 156 -0.49 -8.84 9.24
C LEU A 156 -0.36 -7.35 9.61
N LEU A 157 0.00 -6.50 8.64
CA LEU A 157 0.02 -5.06 8.83
C LEU A 157 -1.37 -4.52 9.18
N GLY A 158 -2.42 -4.96 8.49
CA GLY A 158 -3.80 -4.59 8.79
C GLY A 158 -4.21 -4.95 10.23
N VAL A 159 -3.84 -6.16 10.69
CA VAL A 159 -4.07 -6.59 12.09
C VAL A 159 -3.29 -5.71 13.05
N ALA A 160 -2.02 -5.43 12.77
CA ALA A 160 -1.19 -4.56 13.60
C ALA A 160 -1.75 -3.13 13.70
N CYS A 161 -2.29 -2.57 12.61
CA CYS A 161 -2.96 -1.27 12.63
C CYS A 161 -4.12 -1.22 13.62
N VAL A 162 -4.98 -2.25 13.63
CA VAL A 162 -6.11 -2.32 14.59
C VAL A 162 -5.62 -2.41 16.02
N ILE A 163 -4.61 -3.25 16.28
CA ILE A 163 -4.04 -3.42 17.62
C ILE A 163 -3.37 -2.12 18.08
N SER A 164 -2.57 -1.47 17.23
CA SER A 164 -1.90 -0.21 17.54
C SER A 164 -2.90 0.91 17.85
N ARG A 165 -3.97 1.03 17.05
CA ARG A 165 -5.04 2.04 17.25
C ARG A 165 -5.74 1.91 18.60
N LYS A 166 -5.84 0.69 19.11
CA LYS A 166 -6.49 0.36 20.38
C LYS A 166 -5.50 0.05 21.50
N TYR A 167 -4.22 0.36 21.31
CA TYR A 167 -3.17 0.01 22.26
C TYR A 167 -3.46 0.61 23.65
N ALA A 168 -3.25 -0.20 24.69
CA ALA A 168 -3.66 0.16 26.03
C ALA A 168 -2.76 1.26 26.63
N ARG A 169 -3.35 2.09 27.48
CA ARG A 169 -2.62 3.08 28.27
C ARG A 169 -1.72 2.38 29.31
N GLU A 170 -0.73 3.10 29.76
CA GLU A 170 0.15 2.66 30.84
C GLU A 170 -0.66 2.11 32.05
N GLY A 171 -0.16 1.05 32.67
CA GLY A 171 -0.84 0.32 33.73
C GLY A 171 -1.81 -0.78 33.29
N LEU A 172 -2.30 -0.74 32.04
CA LEU A 172 -3.19 -1.78 31.47
C LEU A 172 -2.53 -2.60 30.36
N ARG A 173 -1.29 -2.29 29.98
CA ARG A 173 -0.58 -2.87 28.84
C ARG A 173 -0.40 -4.38 28.94
N ASN A 174 0.03 -4.89 30.09
CA ASN A 174 0.22 -6.33 30.31
C ASN A 174 -1.05 -7.16 30.09
N GLU A 175 -2.19 -6.67 30.59
CA GLU A 175 -3.46 -7.35 30.41
C GLU A 175 -3.90 -7.29 28.94
N TYR A 176 -3.75 -6.14 28.30
CA TYR A 176 -4.05 -5.94 26.90
C TYR A 176 -3.24 -6.88 26.02
N ILE A 177 -1.92 -6.92 26.19
CA ILE A 177 -1.01 -7.78 25.42
C ILE A 177 -1.41 -9.26 25.57
N ARG A 178 -1.68 -9.73 26.81
CA ARG A 178 -2.13 -11.10 27.05
C ARG A 178 -3.41 -11.43 26.27
N LYS A 179 -4.38 -10.54 26.27
CA LYS A 179 -5.64 -10.71 25.52
C LYS A 179 -5.40 -10.73 24.02
N MET A 180 -4.54 -9.84 23.50
CA MET A 180 -4.21 -9.80 22.07
C MET A 180 -3.48 -11.05 21.63
N VAL A 181 -2.47 -11.52 22.38
CA VAL A 181 -1.76 -12.77 22.10
C VAL A 181 -2.72 -13.95 22.09
N ALA A 182 -3.62 -14.05 23.08
CA ALA A 182 -4.62 -15.12 23.13
C ALA A 182 -5.55 -15.08 21.91
N THR A 183 -6.00 -13.88 21.52
CA THR A 183 -6.85 -13.69 20.33
C THR A 183 -6.12 -14.10 19.06
N LEU A 184 -4.91 -13.63 18.83
CA LEU A 184 -4.11 -13.98 17.66
C LEU A 184 -3.87 -15.50 17.57
N TRP A 185 -3.60 -16.12 18.70
CA TRP A 185 -3.42 -17.58 18.80
C TRP A 185 -4.70 -18.35 18.47
N GLN A 186 -5.85 -17.92 18.96
CA GLN A 186 -7.14 -18.50 18.60
C GLN A 186 -7.44 -18.44 17.11
N HIS A 187 -6.98 -17.39 16.45
CA HIS A 187 -7.07 -17.22 14.99
C HIS A 187 -5.94 -17.88 14.22
N LYS A 188 -5.15 -18.75 14.88
CA LYS A 188 -4.05 -19.54 14.27
C LYS A 188 -2.97 -18.69 13.59
N ILE A 189 -2.74 -17.49 14.10
CA ILE A 189 -1.57 -16.71 13.69
C ILE A 189 -0.32 -17.40 14.25
N GLU A 190 0.68 -17.56 13.40
CA GLU A 190 1.94 -18.20 13.79
C GLU A 190 2.64 -17.41 14.90
N LYS A 191 3.34 -18.13 15.80
CA LYS A 191 4.01 -17.51 16.94
C LYS A 191 4.92 -16.34 16.54
N ALA A 192 5.75 -16.53 15.50
CA ALA A 192 6.65 -15.49 15.00
C ALA A 192 5.90 -14.24 14.50
N ASP A 193 4.75 -14.43 13.86
CA ASP A 193 3.90 -13.33 13.40
C ASP A 193 3.21 -12.62 14.58
N CYS A 194 2.77 -13.37 15.60
CA CYS A 194 2.24 -12.78 16.85
C CYS A 194 3.28 -11.93 17.55
N GLU A 195 4.50 -12.44 17.73
CA GLU A 195 5.62 -11.72 18.35
C GLU A 195 5.93 -10.45 17.56
N ARG A 196 6.00 -10.53 16.22
CA ARG A 196 6.23 -9.38 15.36
C ARG A 196 5.15 -8.30 15.52
N ILE A 197 3.88 -8.69 15.52
CA ILE A 197 2.75 -7.77 15.67
C ILE A 197 2.85 -7.04 17.01
N ILE A 198 3.01 -7.77 18.11
CA ILE A 198 3.06 -7.18 19.45
C ILE A 198 4.27 -6.25 19.62
N THR A 199 5.45 -6.72 19.20
CA THR A 199 6.68 -5.90 19.28
C THR A 199 6.55 -4.62 18.45
N ALA A 200 6.05 -4.70 17.21
CA ALA A 200 5.87 -3.53 16.38
C ALA A 200 4.89 -2.52 16.99
N CYS A 201 3.76 -3.00 17.51
CA CYS A 201 2.78 -2.13 18.16
C CYS A 201 3.33 -1.49 19.45
N ALA A 202 4.07 -2.24 20.27
CA ALA A 202 4.72 -1.71 21.47
C ALA A 202 5.73 -0.63 21.11
N THR A 203 6.61 -0.88 20.15
CA THR A 203 7.62 0.10 19.73
C THR A 203 6.99 1.40 19.20
N VAL A 204 5.93 1.30 18.40
CA VAL A 204 5.24 2.50 17.88
C VAL A 204 4.48 3.25 18.98
N ALA A 205 4.07 2.55 20.04
CA ALA A 205 3.41 3.14 21.20
C ALA A 205 4.38 3.68 22.26
N ASP A 206 5.70 3.63 22.00
CA ASP A 206 6.74 4.03 22.98
C ASP A 206 6.63 3.22 24.30
N ASP A 207 6.36 1.92 24.15
CA ASP A 207 6.18 1.00 25.27
C ASP A 207 7.46 0.13 25.40
N ASP A 208 8.30 0.45 26.37
CA ASP A 208 9.53 -0.29 26.71
C ASP A 208 9.27 -1.65 27.42
#